data_ceabf23dd648319f1e90c7a84061e762
#
_entry.id   ceabf23dd648319f1e90c7a84061e762
#
_cell.length_a   1.000
_cell.length_b   1.000
_cell.length_c   1.000
_cell.angle_alpha   90.00
_cell.angle_beta   90.00
_cell.angle_gamma   90.00
#
_symmetry.space_group_name_H-M   'P 1'
#
loop_
_entity.id
_entity.type
_entity.pdbx_description
1 polymer ?
#
loop_
_entity_poly.entity_id
_entity_poly.type
_entity_poly.pdbx_seq_one_letter_code
_entity_poly.pdbx_strand_id
1 'polypeptide(L)'
;MLLGFVGLGAVVETAYLPAIRKFFDTPPHCLGFDIQPVKQPEGVTRCSTLSELLSQPLDTLFITTSSLHHLEVLEQALASSVSRIVVEKPIVATLPQTEKLNALLASPDAASRVLALDHWMARIETVKRSLVGNVSDIVKIDGFLQEPSGYNAAGEPIALNFATGEPDARTLRHPDGVILDIGTHVLAMLRETVRYLGGNDEMTLRVVTAKDRLGRDIAKGDLTTAEGEAHLQGSISGVPVDIWLNKYAGPDGGQKGLRIYLRDGRIINHDRRGAEDVLELINGDTRQCWKIPGTIYEHCLAEHILGVNSLFERDPHEVSRTTRRRIEEVTLLLALQQQLRGPH
;
A
#
# COMPACT_ATOMS: atom_id res chain seq x y z
N MET A 1 -26.12 -0.83 -3.39
CA MET A 1 -24.83 -1.30 -2.87
C MET A 1 -24.71 -0.89 -1.41
N LEU A 2 -24.29 -1.80 -0.54
CA LEU A 2 -24.08 -1.58 0.89
C LEU A 2 -22.60 -1.88 1.22
N LEU A 3 -21.87 -0.87 1.68
CA LEU A 3 -20.46 -1.00 2.04
C LEU A 3 -20.29 -1.00 3.57
N GLY A 4 -19.41 -1.86 4.07
CA GLY A 4 -19.05 -1.92 5.49
C GLY A 4 -17.62 -1.46 5.73
N PHE A 5 -17.37 -0.76 6.85
CA PHE A 5 -16.03 -0.34 7.28
C PHE A 5 -15.79 -0.77 8.72
N VAL A 6 -14.67 -1.46 8.97
CA VAL A 6 -14.18 -1.73 10.33
C VAL A 6 -12.92 -0.90 10.57
N GLY A 7 -13.02 0.04 11.52
CA GLY A 7 -12.07 1.14 11.68
C GLY A 7 -12.52 2.39 10.92
N LEU A 8 -12.87 3.45 11.64
CA LEU A 8 -13.39 4.71 11.08
C LEU A 8 -12.37 5.85 11.23
N GLY A 9 -11.09 5.49 11.09
CA GLY A 9 -9.98 6.43 11.18
C GLY A 9 -9.84 7.36 9.97
N ALA A 10 -8.76 8.14 9.97
CA ALA A 10 -8.49 9.17 8.95
C ALA A 10 -8.54 8.64 7.50
N VAL A 11 -8.04 7.43 7.24
CA VAL A 11 -8.04 6.86 5.88
C VAL A 11 -9.45 6.71 5.31
N VAL A 12 -10.43 6.34 6.14
CA VAL A 12 -11.84 6.24 5.70
C VAL A 12 -12.39 7.61 5.36
N GLU A 13 -12.24 8.58 6.28
CA GLU A 13 -12.80 9.92 6.12
C GLU A 13 -12.15 10.69 4.96
N THR A 14 -10.84 10.56 4.77
CA THR A 14 -10.07 11.44 3.87
C THR A 14 -9.67 10.80 2.55
N ALA A 15 -9.77 9.48 2.42
CA ALA A 15 -9.40 8.77 1.19
C ALA A 15 -10.56 7.93 0.63
N TYR A 16 -11.10 6.97 1.40
CA TYR A 16 -12.14 6.07 0.88
C TYR A 16 -13.44 6.79 0.56
N LEU A 17 -14.02 7.51 1.51
CA LEU A 17 -15.32 8.16 1.29
C LEU A 17 -15.29 9.21 0.18
N PRO A 18 -14.27 10.09 0.07
CA PRO A 18 -14.15 10.99 -1.06
C PRO A 18 -14.03 10.28 -2.41
N ALA A 19 -13.24 9.21 -2.49
CA ALA A 19 -13.07 8.43 -3.70
C ALA A 19 -14.38 7.70 -4.10
N ILE A 20 -15.09 7.12 -3.14
CA ILE A 20 -16.39 6.45 -3.35
C ILE A 20 -17.42 7.45 -3.84
N ARG A 21 -17.54 8.63 -3.21
CA ARG A 21 -18.47 9.68 -3.65
C ARG A 21 -18.21 10.15 -5.07
N LYS A 22 -16.97 10.16 -5.50
CA LYS A 22 -16.58 10.56 -6.85
C LYS A 22 -16.81 9.46 -7.89
N PHE A 23 -16.73 8.19 -7.46
CA PHE A 23 -16.93 7.04 -8.32
C PHE A 23 -18.40 6.79 -8.66
N PHE A 24 -19.34 7.11 -7.76
CA PHE A 24 -20.77 6.85 -7.93
C PHE A 24 -21.55 8.16 -8.06
N ASP A 25 -22.44 8.26 -9.07
CA ASP A 25 -23.41 9.36 -9.20
C ASP A 25 -24.35 9.44 -7.98
N THR A 26 -24.75 8.27 -7.45
CA THR A 26 -25.48 8.16 -6.18
C THR A 26 -24.61 7.34 -5.21
N PRO A 27 -24.07 7.98 -4.17
CA PRO A 27 -23.21 7.30 -3.21
C PRO A 27 -23.90 6.07 -2.59
N PRO A 28 -23.17 4.94 -2.44
CA PRO A 28 -23.70 3.77 -1.77
C PRO A 28 -23.95 4.04 -0.30
N HIS A 29 -24.86 3.25 0.32
CA HIS A 29 -25.04 3.30 1.76
C HIS A 29 -23.80 2.69 2.44
N CYS A 30 -23.23 3.41 3.41
CA CYS A 30 -22.05 2.99 4.16
C CYS A 30 -22.40 2.74 5.62
N LEU A 31 -22.06 1.55 6.12
CA LEU A 31 -22.11 1.19 7.54
C LEU A 31 -20.69 1.14 8.10
N GLY A 32 -20.53 1.38 9.39
CA GLY A 32 -19.21 1.33 9.98
C GLY A 32 -19.21 0.96 11.47
N PHE A 33 -18.12 0.32 11.89
CA PHE A 33 -17.85 0.03 13.28
C PHE A 33 -16.42 0.45 13.63
N ASP A 34 -16.25 1.05 14.80
CA ASP A 34 -14.96 1.33 15.41
C ASP A 34 -15.04 1.07 16.91
N ILE A 35 -14.02 0.41 17.47
CA ILE A 35 -13.92 0.14 18.90
C ILE A 35 -13.70 1.43 19.72
N GLN A 36 -13.06 2.43 19.08
CA GLN A 36 -12.83 3.73 19.70
C GLN A 36 -14.06 4.64 19.50
N PRO A 37 -14.32 5.56 20.42
CA PRO A 37 -15.35 6.59 20.28
C PRO A 37 -14.90 7.69 19.31
N VAL A 38 -14.48 7.29 18.09
CA VAL A 38 -14.10 8.24 17.05
C VAL A 38 -15.32 9.01 16.53
N LYS A 39 -15.08 10.22 16.02
CA LYS A 39 -16.11 10.96 15.31
C LYS A 39 -16.61 10.13 14.13
N GLN A 40 -17.92 10.01 14.02
CA GLN A 40 -18.53 9.32 12.88
C GLN A 40 -18.28 10.12 11.61
N PRO A 41 -17.65 9.49 10.59
CA PRO A 41 -17.47 10.15 9.30
C PRO A 41 -18.82 10.47 8.65
N GLU A 42 -18.89 11.59 7.94
CA GLU A 42 -20.10 11.96 7.21
C GLU A 42 -20.47 10.93 6.15
N GLY A 43 -21.74 10.50 6.13
CA GLY A 43 -22.27 9.50 5.19
C GLY A 43 -22.07 8.06 5.63
N VAL A 44 -21.56 7.81 6.85
CA VAL A 44 -21.45 6.47 7.43
C VAL A 44 -22.44 6.32 8.57
N THR A 45 -23.29 5.29 8.55
CA THR A 45 -24.12 4.91 9.68
C THR A 45 -23.35 3.98 10.60
N ARG A 46 -23.20 4.34 11.87
CA ARG A 46 -22.43 3.56 12.84
C ARG A 46 -23.24 2.38 13.39
N CYS A 47 -22.64 1.20 13.35
CA CYS A 47 -23.12 0.03 14.10
C CYS A 47 -22.54 0.03 15.52
N SER A 48 -23.30 -0.53 16.46
CA SER A 48 -22.91 -0.57 17.88
C SER A 48 -21.87 -1.66 18.17
N THR A 49 -21.84 -2.71 17.36
CA THR A 49 -20.91 -3.84 17.51
C THR A 49 -20.40 -4.31 16.14
N LEU A 50 -19.25 -4.98 16.13
CA LEU A 50 -18.73 -5.64 14.93
C LEU A 50 -19.71 -6.73 14.45
N SER A 51 -20.31 -7.51 15.37
CA SER A 51 -21.29 -8.53 15.02
C SER A 51 -22.53 -7.95 14.34
N GLU A 52 -23.01 -6.79 14.79
CA GLU A 52 -24.11 -6.07 14.12
C GLU A 52 -23.74 -5.70 12.69
N LEU A 53 -22.55 -5.14 12.46
CA LEU A 53 -22.07 -4.81 11.12
C LEU A 53 -21.97 -6.06 10.24
N LEU A 54 -21.35 -7.13 10.74
CA LEU A 54 -21.13 -8.37 9.98
C LEU A 54 -22.42 -9.16 9.72
N SER A 55 -23.51 -8.88 10.43
CA SER A 55 -24.83 -9.46 10.17
C SER A 55 -25.60 -8.78 9.02
N GLN A 56 -25.11 -7.62 8.56
CA GLN A 56 -25.74 -6.91 7.46
C GLN A 56 -25.42 -7.55 6.09
N PRO A 57 -26.28 -7.42 5.08
CA PRO A 57 -26.04 -7.94 3.74
C PRO A 57 -25.03 -7.06 2.97
N LEU A 58 -23.80 -7.03 3.43
CA LEU A 58 -22.74 -6.20 2.86
C LEU A 58 -22.30 -6.72 1.48
N ASP A 59 -22.26 -5.84 0.50
CA ASP A 59 -21.65 -6.11 -0.80
C ASP A 59 -20.11 -6.19 -0.70
N THR A 60 -19.52 -5.33 0.12
CA THR A 60 -18.07 -5.31 0.36
C THR A 60 -17.78 -4.79 1.78
N LEU A 61 -16.90 -5.47 2.49
CA LEU A 61 -16.36 -5.04 3.79
C LEU A 61 -14.92 -4.55 3.62
N PHE A 62 -14.63 -3.37 4.14
CA PHE A 62 -13.28 -2.81 4.23
C PHE A 62 -12.78 -2.92 5.67
N ILE A 63 -11.63 -3.56 5.86
CA ILE A 63 -10.93 -3.62 7.15
C ILE A 63 -9.83 -2.56 7.11
N THR A 64 -10.05 -1.49 7.86
CA THR A 64 -9.25 -0.24 7.89
C THR A 64 -8.79 0.13 9.30
N THR A 65 -8.71 -0.85 10.18
CA THR A 65 -8.15 -0.74 11.54
C THR A 65 -6.63 -0.54 11.49
N SER A 66 -5.95 -0.48 12.63
CA SER A 66 -4.49 -0.60 12.62
C SER A 66 -4.08 -2.02 12.21
N SER A 67 -2.93 -2.14 11.54
CA SER A 67 -2.44 -3.39 10.96
C SER A 67 -2.28 -4.55 11.96
N LEU A 68 -2.03 -4.23 13.23
CA LEU A 68 -1.95 -5.23 14.30
C LEU A 68 -3.28 -5.95 14.55
N HIS A 69 -4.41 -5.31 14.24
CA HIS A 69 -5.77 -5.85 14.46
C HIS A 69 -6.43 -6.39 13.19
N HIS A 70 -5.80 -6.26 12.01
CA HIS A 70 -6.38 -6.75 10.76
C HIS A 70 -6.74 -8.21 10.81
N LEU A 71 -5.85 -9.07 11.31
CA LEU A 71 -6.05 -10.51 11.34
C LEU A 71 -7.24 -10.92 12.21
N GLU A 72 -7.37 -10.32 13.40
CA GLU A 72 -8.48 -10.60 14.33
C GLU A 72 -9.85 -10.24 13.72
N VAL A 73 -9.93 -9.09 13.06
CA VAL A 73 -11.15 -8.65 12.37
C VAL A 73 -11.44 -9.54 11.16
N LEU A 74 -10.39 -9.92 10.42
CA LEU A 74 -10.52 -10.79 9.25
C LEU A 74 -11.05 -12.19 9.63
N GLU A 75 -10.58 -12.77 10.73
CA GLU A 75 -11.09 -14.05 11.24
C GLU A 75 -12.60 -13.98 11.49
N GLN A 76 -13.08 -12.91 12.14
CA GLN A 76 -14.50 -12.71 12.39
C GLN A 76 -15.30 -12.47 11.11
N ALA A 77 -14.75 -11.70 10.16
CA ALA A 77 -15.36 -11.43 8.86
C ALA A 77 -15.51 -12.71 8.03
N LEU A 78 -14.50 -13.58 8.02
CA LEU A 78 -14.54 -14.87 7.32
C LEU A 78 -15.54 -15.86 7.95
N ALA A 79 -15.79 -15.76 9.24
CA ALA A 79 -16.83 -16.55 9.92
C ALA A 79 -18.26 -16.06 9.62
N SER A 80 -18.41 -14.88 9.00
CA SER A 80 -19.70 -14.31 8.59
C SER A 80 -20.03 -14.66 7.13
N SER A 81 -21.20 -14.19 6.66
CA SER A 81 -21.64 -14.35 5.26
C SER A 81 -21.04 -13.34 4.27
N VAL A 82 -20.17 -12.43 4.70
CA VAL A 82 -19.57 -11.41 3.83
C VAL A 82 -18.71 -12.08 2.77
N SER A 83 -19.03 -11.84 1.51
CA SER A 83 -18.36 -12.50 0.37
C SER A 83 -17.16 -11.73 -0.19
N ARG A 84 -17.06 -10.43 0.07
CA ARG A 84 -15.97 -9.57 -0.41
C ARG A 84 -15.37 -8.80 0.74
N ILE A 85 -14.15 -9.13 1.11
CA ILE A 85 -13.43 -8.54 2.22
C ILE A 85 -12.14 -7.92 1.67
N VAL A 86 -12.00 -6.62 1.85
CA VAL A 86 -10.83 -5.85 1.44
C VAL A 86 -10.06 -5.45 2.70
N VAL A 87 -8.80 -5.82 2.79
CA VAL A 87 -7.95 -5.52 3.96
C VAL A 87 -6.89 -4.51 3.59
N GLU A 88 -6.83 -3.41 4.35
CA GLU A 88 -5.80 -2.37 4.17
C GLU A 88 -4.38 -2.87 4.41
N LYS A 89 -3.45 -2.13 3.83
CA LYS A 89 -2.01 -2.37 3.99
C LYS A 89 -1.47 -1.86 5.36
N PRO A 90 -0.41 -2.53 5.85
CA PRO A 90 -0.01 -3.89 5.54
C PRO A 90 -1.07 -4.88 6.01
N ILE A 91 -1.28 -5.96 5.28
CA ILE A 91 -2.35 -6.94 5.62
C ILE A 91 -2.19 -7.51 7.03
N VAL A 92 -0.94 -7.62 7.50
CA VAL A 92 -0.55 -7.97 8.87
C VAL A 92 0.73 -7.23 9.25
N ALA A 93 1.04 -7.14 10.55
CA ALA A 93 2.15 -6.35 11.08
C ALA A 93 3.32 -7.17 11.65
N THR A 94 3.18 -8.51 11.78
CA THR A 94 4.21 -9.37 12.37
C THR A 94 4.36 -10.70 11.63
N LEU A 95 5.56 -11.31 11.69
CA LEU A 95 5.80 -12.63 11.09
C LEU A 95 4.88 -13.73 11.64
N PRO A 96 4.61 -13.84 12.95
CA PRO A 96 3.63 -14.81 13.45
C PRO A 96 2.23 -14.61 12.89
N GLN A 97 1.83 -13.36 12.59
CA GLN A 97 0.55 -13.09 11.93
C GLN A 97 0.56 -13.55 10.47
N THR A 98 1.68 -13.49 9.75
CA THR A 98 1.75 -14.02 8.37
C THR A 98 1.52 -15.52 8.32
N GLU A 99 2.05 -16.28 9.29
CA GLU A 99 1.85 -17.74 9.40
C GLU A 99 0.37 -18.07 9.65
N LYS A 100 -0.28 -17.39 10.60
CA LYS A 100 -1.70 -17.56 10.88
C LYS A 100 -2.57 -17.18 9.69
N LEU A 101 -2.26 -16.08 9.02
CA LEU A 101 -2.97 -15.62 7.83
C LEU A 101 -2.85 -16.64 6.69
N ASN A 102 -1.69 -17.21 6.44
CA ASN A 102 -1.51 -18.27 5.43
C ASN A 102 -2.35 -19.51 5.76
N ALA A 103 -2.42 -19.91 7.04
CA ALA A 103 -3.28 -21.01 7.48
C ALA A 103 -4.76 -20.69 7.29
N LEU A 104 -5.19 -19.47 7.61
CA LEU A 104 -6.57 -19.00 7.45
C LEU A 104 -7.01 -18.98 5.98
N LEU A 105 -6.13 -18.56 5.08
CA LEU A 105 -6.37 -18.48 3.64
C LEU A 105 -5.98 -19.77 2.87
N ALA A 106 -5.69 -20.87 3.55
CA ALA A 106 -5.43 -22.15 2.90
C ALA A 106 -6.69 -22.74 2.22
N SER A 107 -7.88 -22.39 2.72
CA SER A 107 -9.15 -22.73 2.09
C SER A 107 -9.37 -21.90 0.83
N PRO A 108 -9.70 -22.51 -0.33
CA PRO A 108 -10.03 -21.78 -1.56
C PRO A 108 -11.19 -20.79 -1.37
N ASP A 109 -12.19 -21.15 -0.56
CA ASP A 109 -13.32 -20.27 -0.25
C ASP A 109 -12.84 -19.01 0.46
N ALA A 110 -12.10 -19.14 1.56
CA ALA A 110 -11.55 -17.98 2.29
C ALA A 110 -10.64 -17.14 1.37
N ALA A 111 -9.76 -17.77 0.62
CA ALA A 111 -8.82 -17.09 -0.27
C ALA A 111 -9.51 -16.29 -1.39
N SER A 112 -10.64 -16.75 -1.90
CA SER A 112 -11.42 -16.06 -2.95
C SER A 112 -12.19 -14.84 -2.44
N ARG A 113 -12.46 -14.79 -1.13
CA ARG A 113 -13.21 -13.72 -0.46
C ARG A 113 -12.34 -12.55 0.02
N VAL A 114 -11.02 -12.73 0.11
CA VAL A 114 -10.11 -11.75 0.74
C VAL A 114 -9.18 -11.12 -0.29
N LEU A 115 -9.28 -9.81 -0.45
CA LEU A 115 -8.35 -8.99 -1.22
C LEU A 115 -7.48 -8.17 -0.26
N ALA A 116 -6.19 -8.49 -0.22
CA ALA A 116 -5.20 -7.60 0.39
C ALA A 116 -4.97 -6.41 -0.52
N LEU A 117 -5.30 -5.23 -0.01
CA LEU A 117 -5.20 -3.99 -0.76
C LEU A 117 -3.82 -3.36 -0.58
N ASP A 118 -3.21 -2.99 -1.68
CA ASP A 118 -2.29 -1.86 -1.73
C ASP A 118 -2.72 -0.94 -2.86
N HIS A 119 -3.14 0.28 -2.53
CA HIS A 119 -3.70 1.19 -3.52
C HIS A 119 -2.70 1.64 -4.58
N TRP A 120 -1.39 1.45 -4.36
CA TRP A 120 -0.36 1.71 -5.38
C TRP A 120 -0.27 0.60 -6.45
N MET A 121 -0.91 -0.54 -6.25
CA MET A 121 -0.94 -1.63 -7.26
C MET A 121 -1.71 -1.23 -8.54
N ALA A 122 -2.58 -0.22 -8.47
CA ALA A 122 -3.31 0.32 -9.62
C ALA A 122 -2.42 1.10 -10.61
N ARG A 123 -1.13 1.27 -10.31
CA ARG A 123 -0.19 2.07 -11.12
C ARG A 123 0.25 1.44 -12.43
N ILE A 124 -0.21 0.25 -12.75
CA ILE A 124 0.07 -0.45 -14.00
C ILE A 124 -0.27 0.39 -15.25
N GLU A 125 -1.31 1.25 -15.18
CA GLU A 125 -1.69 2.13 -16.28
C GLU A 125 -0.54 3.03 -16.73
N THR A 126 0.32 3.43 -15.81
CA THR A 126 1.53 4.20 -16.07
C THR A 126 2.44 3.48 -17.07
N VAL A 127 2.62 2.17 -16.88
CA VAL A 127 3.48 1.34 -17.74
C VAL A 127 2.83 1.04 -19.08
N LYS A 128 1.51 0.82 -19.12
CA LYS A 128 0.76 0.62 -20.36
C LYS A 128 0.94 1.78 -21.33
N ARG A 129 1.01 3.02 -20.84
CA ARG A 129 1.18 4.22 -21.64
C ARG A 129 2.63 4.44 -22.09
N SER A 130 3.60 3.78 -21.46
CA SER A 130 5.03 4.05 -21.66
C SER A 130 5.68 3.28 -22.79
N LEU A 131 4.95 2.44 -23.51
CA LEU A 131 5.45 1.66 -24.63
C LEU A 131 6.63 0.72 -24.28
N VAL A 132 6.70 0.23 -23.04
CA VAL A 132 7.60 -0.88 -22.69
C VAL A 132 7.03 -2.15 -23.32
N GLY A 133 7.84 -2.89 -24.07
CA GLY A 133 7.43 -4.11 -24.71
C GLY A 133 7.24 -5.26 -23.72
N ASN A 134 8.31 -5.60 -23.00
CA ASN A 134 8.33 -6.69 -22.03
C ASN A 134 9.43 -6.48 -20.96
N VAL A 135 9.47 -7.36 -19.98
CA VAL A 135 10.42 -7.28 -18.85
C VAL A 135 11.88 -7.37 -19.30
N SER A 136 12.18 -8.05 -20.41
CA SER A 136 13.56 -8.17 -20.93
C SER A 136 14.12 -6.86 -21.49
N ASP A 137 13.27 -5.88 -21.77
CA ASP A 137 13.68 -4.55 -22.21
C ASP A 137 14.18 -3.68 -21.06
N ILE A 138 13.95 -4.11 -19.83
CA ILE A 138 14.33 -3.35 -18.63
C ILE A 138 15.76 -3.71 -18.20
N VAL A 139 16.56 -2.69 -17.94
CA VAL A 139 17.91 -2.82 -17.36
C VAL A 139 17.86 -2.77 -15.84
N LYS A 140 17.06 -1.83 -15.30
CA LYS A 140 16.95 -1.55 -13.86
C LYS A 140 15.67 -0.79 -13.58
N ILE A 141 15.15 -0.90 -12.36
CA ILE A 141 14.07 -0.05 -11.85
C ILE A 141 14.49 0.56 -10.51
N ASP A 142 14.33 1.87 -10.38
CA ASP A 142 14.35 2.55 -9.09
C ASP A 142 12.93 2.80 -8.61
N GLY A 143 12.64 2.44 -7.37
CA GLY A 143 11.36 2.70 -6.69
C GLY A 143 11.52 3.75 -5.61
N PHE A 144 10.57 4.66 -5.51
CA PHE A 144 10.63 5.78 -4.57
C PHE A 144 9.30 5.95 -3.82
N LEU A 145 9.40 6.18 -2.52
CA LEU A 145 8.35 6.80 -1.75
C LEU A 145 9.00 7.72 -0.70
N GLN A 146 9.03 9.02 -1.02
CA GLN A 146 9.69 10.05 -0.22
C GLN A 146 8.65 11.09 0.18
N GLU A 147 8.14 10.96 1.41
CA GLU A 147 7.04 11.79 1.92
C GLU A 147 7.56 13.15 2.41
N PRO A 148 6.76 14.22 2.25
CA PRO A 148 7.10 15.50 2.84
C PRO A 148 7.05 15.41 4.37
N SER A 149 7.85 16.26 5.02
CA SER A 149 7.92 16.35 6.48
C SER A 149 8.01 17.79 6.95
N GLY A 150 7.56 18.04 8.18
CA GLY A 150 7.76 19.29 8.87
C GLY A 150 8.91 19.22 9.88
N TYR A 151 8.97 20.24 10.74
CA TYR A 151 9.92 20.30 11.85
C TYR A 151 9.17 20.67 13.14
N ASN A 152 9.58 20.08 14.26
CA ASN A 152 9.07 20.47 15.57
C ASN A 152 9.78 21.74 16.07
N ALA A 153 9.39 22.23 17.25
CA ALA A 153 10.00 23.43 17.86
C ALA A 153 11.50 23.28 18.15
N ALA A 154 12.01 22.05 18.25
CA ALA A 154 13.44 21.77 18.45
C ALA A 154 14.21 21.66 17.12
N GLY A 155 13.54 21.85 15.96
CA GLY A 155 14.14 21.71 14.64
C GLY A 155 14.32 20.25 14.20
N GLU A 156 13.70 19.28 14.88
CA GLU A 156 13.78 17.88 14.50
C GLU A 156 12.67 17.53 13.47
N PRO A 157 12.95 16.66 12.50
CA PRO A 157 11.94 16.23 11.51
C PRO A 157 10.75 15.55 12.17
N ILE A 158 9.55 15.91 11.72
CA ILE A 158 8.29 15.25 12.09
C ILE A 158 7.50 14.86 10.85
N ALA A 159 6.87 13.69 10.89
CA ALA A 159 5.99 13.26 9.81
C ALA A 159 4.77 14.19 9.70
N LEU A 160 4.22 14.30 8.50
CA LEU A 160 2.94 14.97 8.26
C LEU A 160 1.85 13.92 8.06
N ASN A 161 0.66 14.23 8.53
CA ASN A 161 -0.52 13.45 8.20
C ASN A 161 -0.78 13.58 6.70
N PHE A 162 -0.82 12.46 6.00
CA PHE A 162 -0.96 12.41 4.53
C PHE A 162 -2.24 13.10 4.03
N ALA A 163 -3.25 13.18 4.88
CA ALA A 163 -4.57 13.68 4.54
C ALA A 163 -4.74 15.18 4.83
N THR A 164 -4.20 15.64 5.96
CA THR A 164 -4.39 17.01 6.42
C THR A 164 -3.16 17.90 6.19
N GLY A 165 -1.99 17.30 5.96
CA GLY A 165 -0.70 18.00 5.91
C GLY A 165 -0.23 18.53 7.28
N GLU A 166 -0.99 18.28 8.35
CA GLU A 166 -0.66 18.71 9.69
C GLU A 166 0.40 17.80 10.32
N PRO A 167 1.19 18.31 11.28
CA PRO A 167 2.16 17.51 12.00
C PRO A 167 1.52 16.27 12.63
N ASP A 168 2.10 15.10 12.36
CA ASP A 168 1.70 13.85 13.01
C ASP A 168 2.42 13.72 14.35
N ALA A 169 1.68 13.94 15.44
CA ALA A 169 2.19 13.86 16.80
C ALA A 169 2.52 12.43 17.26
N ARG A 170 2.17 11.41 16.48
CA ARG A 170 2.46 10.01 16.81
C ARG A 170 3.96 9.76 16.74
N THR A 171 4.50 9.14 17.77
CA THR A 171 5.86 8.61 17.73
C THR A 171 5.81 7.24 17.07
N LEU A 172 6.34 7.14 15.86
CA LEU A 172 6.47 5.87 15.17
C LEU A 172 7.43 4.95 15.94
N ARG A 173 7.03 3.71 16.10
CA ARG A 173 7.82 2.65 16.75
C ARG A 173 7.88 1.45 15.84
N HIS A 174 8.90 0.62 16.01
CA HIS A 174 8.94 -0.68 15.35
C HIS A 174 7.65 -1.49 15.69
N PRO A 175 6.95 -2.15 14.73
CA PRO A 175 7.34 -2.36 13.32
C PRO A 175 6.89 -1.26 12.33
N ASP A 176 6.27 -0.17 12.77
CA ASP A 176 5.68 0.86 11.90
C ASP A 176 6.74 1.77 11.22
N GLY A 177 7.95 1.27 11.00
CA GLY A 177 9.00 1.95 10.24
C GLY A 177 8.74 1.96 8.73
N VAL A 178 9.48 2.81 8.00
CA VAL A 178 9.29 3.00 6.55
C VAL A 178 9.42 1.71 5.73
N ILE A 179 10.23 0.74 6.20
CA ILE A 179 10.41 -0.53 5.50
C ILE A 179 9.07 -1.25 5.37
N LEU A 180 8.28 -1.35 6.43
CA LEU A 180 6.97 -1.98 6.38
C LEU A 180 5.89 -1.02 5.89
N ASP A 181 5.79 0.18 6.47
CA ASP A 181 4.65 1.06 6.28
C ASP A 181 4.52 1.58 4.83
N ILE A 182 5.62 2.08 4.24
CA ILE A 182 5.62 2.60 2.86
C ILE A 182 6.36 1.72 1.86
N GLY A 183 7.17 0.78 2.33
CA GLY A 183 7.83 -0.22 1.48
C GLY A 183 6.82 -1.14 0.78
N THR A 184 5.69 -1.47 1.42
CA THR A 184 4.58 -2.21 0.81
C THR A 184 4.09 -1.55 -0.48
N HIS A 185 3.94 -0.23 -0.49
CA HIS A 185 3.51 0.53 -1.66
C HIS A 185 4.48 0.41 -2.84
N VAL A 186 5.77 0.56 -2.55
CA VAL A 186 6.80 0.47 -3.61
C VAL A 186 6.91 -0.95 -4.14
N LEU A 187 6.84 -1.97 -3.29
CA LEU A 187 6.85 -3.36 -3.74
C LEU A 187 5.61 -3.72 -4.57
N ALA A 188 4.43 -3.26 -4.16
CA ALA A 188 3.21 -3.44 -4.94
C ALA A 188 3.33 -2.84 -6.34
N MET A 189 3.81 -1.60 -6.46
CA MET A 189 4.06 -0.92 -7.73
C MET A 189 5.04 -1.70 -8.61
N LEU A 190 6.21 -2.04 -8.05
CA LEU A 190 7.29 -2.73 -8.77
C LEU A 190 6.82 -4.10 -9.27
N ARG A 191 6.23 -4.89 -8.38
CA ARG A 191 5.84 -6.27 -8.68
C ARG A 191 4.73 -6.35 -9.71
N GLU A 192 3.68 -5.54 -9.57
CA GLU A 192 2.59 -5.51 -10.55
C GLU A 192 3.09 -4.97 -11.91
N THR A 193 4.00 -3.98 -11.92
CA THR A 193 4.64 -3.48 -13.14
C THR A 193 5.42 -4.57 -13.85
N VAL A 194 6.29 -5.28 -13.15
CA VAL A 194 7.13 -6.34 -13.73
C VAL A 194 6.26 -7.50 -14.23
N ARG A 195 5.23 -7.90 -13.46
CA ARG A 195 4.28 -8.94 -13.89
C ARG A 195 3.49 -8.55 -15.13
N TYR A 196 3.00 -7.31 -15.18
CA TYR A 196 2.30 -6.81 -16.37
C TYR A 196 3.15 -6.91 -17.63
N LEU A 197 4.46 -6.77 -17.50
CA LEU A 197 5.43 -6.89 -18.60
C LEU A 197 5.90 -8.34 -18.85
N GLY A 198 5.24 -9.33 -18.26
CA GLY A 198 5.53 -10.75 -18.46
C GLY A 198 6.64 -11.31 -17.56
N GLY A 199 7.05 -10.60 -16.52
CA GLY A 199 7.97 -11.09 -15.51
C GLY A 199 7.33 -12.10 -14.56
N ASN A 200 8.18 -12.84 -13.82
CA ASN A 200 7.75 -13.77 -12.78
C ASN A 200 7.66 -13.09 -11.40
N ASP A 201 7.30 -13.84 -10.36
CA ASP A 201 7.10 -13.35 -8.99
C ASP A 201 8.35 -13.47 -8.10
N GLU A 202 9.49 -13.90 -8.63
CA GLU A 202 10.72 -14.02 -7.85
C GLU A 202 11.23 -12.67 -7.37
N MET A 203 11.51 -12.57 -6.07
CA MET A 203 11.89 -11.32 -5.44
C MET A 203 12.94 -11.56 -4.36
N THR A 204 14.04 -10.81 -4.45
CA THR A 204 15.11 -10.81 -3.43
C THR A 204 15.45 -9.37 -3.09
N LEU A 205 15.55 -9.06 -1.80
CA LEU A 205 15.94 -7.75 -1.31
C LEU A 205 16.86 -7.86 -0.11
N ARG A 206 17.67 -6.83 0.08
CA ARG A 206 18.49 -6.60 1.28
C ARG A 206 18.41 -5.15 1.70
N VAL A 207 18.61 -4.87 2.96
CA VAL A 207 18.78 -3.51 3.47
C VAL A 207 20.23 -3.07 3.18
N VAL A 208 20.39 -1.93 2.50
CA VAL A 208 21.68 -1.27 2.29
C VAL A 208 21.96 -0.31 3.44
N THR A 209 20.98 0.55 3.74
CA THR A 209 21.00 1.48 4.87
C THR A 209 19.60 1.60 5.46
N ALA A 210 19.52 1.82 6.77
CA ALA A 210 18.29 2.19 7.46
C ALA A 210 18.63 3.10 8.64
N LYS A 211 17.91 4.23 8.74
CA LYS A 211 18.13 5.27 9.75
C LYS A 211 16.82 5.65 10.42
N ASP A 212 16.91 6.12 11.65
CA ASP A 212 15.78 6.71 12.35
C ASP A 212 15.43 8.13 11.80
N ARG A 213 14.40 8.76 12.36
CA ARG A 213 13.96 10.10 11.96
C ARG A 213 15.03 11.20 12.13
N LEU A 214 16.05 10.97 12.98
CA LEU A 214 17.15 11.88 13.22
C LEU A 214 18.42 11.56 12.42
N GLY A 215 18.32 10.60 11.48
CA GLY A 215 19.43 10.20 10.62
C GLY A 215 20.45 9.28 11.30
N ARG A 216 20.15 8.70 12.46
CA ARG A 216 21.02 7.75 13.17
C ARG A 216 20.72 6.34 12.69
N ASP A 217 21.75 5.52 12.60
CA ASP A 217 21.61 4.12 12.22
C ASP A 217 20.76 3.34 13.25
N ILE A 218 19.93 2.42 12.78
CA ILE A 218 19.16 1.53 13.65
C ILE A 218 20.13 0.54 14.33
N ALA A 219 20.13 0.55 15.64
CA ALA A 219 21.01 -0.34 16.41
C ALA A 219 20.50 -1.79 16.39
N LYS A 220 21.43 -2.74 16.43
CA LYS A 220 21.10 -4.15 16.65
C LYS A 220 20.40 -4.33 17.99
N GLY A 221 19.34 -5.14 18.03
CA GLY A 221 18.54 -5.37 19.23
C GLY A 221 17.55 -4.24 19.57
N ASP A 222 17.54 -3.14 18.84
CA ASP A 222 16.55 -2.05 19.06
C ASP A 222 15.19 -2.42 18.42
N LEU A 223 14.25 -2.77 19.28
CA LEU A 223 12.86 -3.11 18.91
C LEU A 223 11.88 -1.95 19.11
N THR A 224 12.36 -0.80 19.47
CA THR A 224 11.51 0.35 19.79
C THR A 224 11.57 1.43 18.73
N THR A 225 12.74 1.66 18.13
CA THR A 225 12.96 2.71 17.14
C THR A 225 12.50 2.27 15.75
N ALA A 226 11.62 3.07 15.15
CA ALA A 226 11.20 2.87 13.76
C ALA A 226 12.22 3.46 12.77
N GLU A 227 12.39 2.82 11.62
CA GLU A 227 13.13 3.40 10.50
C GLU A 227 12.35 4.62 9.95
N GLY A 228 13.02 5.75 9.80
CA GLY A 228 12.51 6.95 9.13
C GLY A 228 12.94 7.04 7.67
N GLU A 229 14.08 6.44 7.36
CA GLU A 229 14.66 6.35 6.02
C GLU A 229 15.25 4.94 5.80
N ALA A 230 15.13 4.40 4.59
CA ALA A 230 15.78 3.16 4.20
C ALA A 230 16.09 3.13 2.70
N HIS A 231 17.24 2.50 2.36
CA HIS A 231 17.59 2.09 1.02
C HIS A 231 17.62 0.56 0.97
N LEU A 232 16.81 -0.02 0.10
CA LEU A 232 16.77 -1.45 -0.17
C LEU A 232 17.30 -1.72 -1.58
N GLN A 233 17.95 -2.85 -1.79
CA GLN A 233 18.49 -3.25 -3.08
C GLN A 233 18.27 -4.73 -3.32
N GLY A 234 18.03 -5.12 -4.58
CA GLY A 234 17.88 -6.51 -4.95
C GLY A 234 17.41 -6.73 -6.37
N SER A 235 16.50 -7.67 -6.57
CA SER A 235 15.91 -7.92 -7.89
C SER A 235 14.46 -8.39 -7.78
N ILE A 236 13.67 -8.10 -8.82
CA ILE A 236 12.31 -8.64 -9.03
C ILE A 236 12.29 -9.24 -10.42
N SER A 237 11.95 -10.53 -10.57
CA SER A 237 11.99 -11.25 -11.85
C SER A 237 13.36 -11.14 -12.55
N GLY A 238 14.45 -11.15 -11.78
CA GLY A 238 15.81 -10.94 -12.30
C GLY A 238 16.15 -9.49 -12.69
N VAL A 239 15.21 -8.56 -12.69
CA VAL A 239 15.45 -7.13 -12.93
C VAL A 239 16.03 -6.50 -11.67
N PRO A 240 17.23 -5.87 -11.75
CA PRO A 240 17.81 -5.15 -10.61
C PRO A 240 16.89 -4.02 -10.14
N VAL A 241 16.74 -3.88 -8.81
CA VAL A 241 15.95 -2.81 -8.22
C VAL A 241 16.70 -2.11 -7.08
N ASP A 242 16.54 -0.78 -7.02
CA ASP A 242 16.89 0.04 -5.86
C ASP A 242 15.62 0.72 -5.35
N ILE A 243 15.39 0.71 -4.04
CA ILE A 243 14.19 1.24 -3.41
C ILE A 243 14.59 2.27 -2.36
N TRP A 244 14.05 3.47 -2.51
CA TRP A 244 14.31 4.62 -1.64
C TRP A 244 13.06 5.01 -0.88
N LEU A 245 13.08 4.80 0.44
CA LEU A 245 11.99 5.06 1.37
C LEU A 245 12.39 6.16 2.34
N ASN A 246 11.57 7.20 2.49
CA ASN A 246 11.83 8.26 3.46
C ASN A 246 10.52 8.95 3.86
N LYS A 247 10.22 9.01 5.16
CA LYS A 247 9.09 9.76 5.73
C LYS A 247 9.46 11.18 6.15
N TYR A 248 10.71 11.55 6.02
CA TYR A 248 11.28 12.81 6.49
C TYR A 248 12.10 13.49 5.40
N ALA A 249 11.58 13.51 4.17
CA ALA A 249 12.29 14.04 3.00
C ALA A 249 12.25 15.58 2.88
N GLY A 250 11.95 16.28 3.97
CA GLY A 250 11.84 17.74 4.00
C GLY A 250 10.49 18.26 3.50
N PRO A 251 10.28 19.59 3.50
CA PRO A 251 8.99 20.21 3.22
C PRO A 251 8.41 19.86 1.83
N ASP A 252 9.28 19.73 0.83
CA ASP A 252 8.86 19.43 -0.54
C ASP A 252 8.68 17.92 -0.80
N GLY A 253 9.16 17.08 0.13
CA GLY A 253 9.24 15.64 -0.09
C GLY A 253 10.18 15.28 -1.23
N GLY A 254 9.94 14.11 -1.84
CA GLY A 254 10.69 13.65 -3.00
C GLY A 254 9.80 12.85 -3.96
N GLN A 255 10.42 12.07 -4.82
CA GLN A 255 9.71 11.26 -5.81
C GLN A 255 8.83 10.20 -5.14
N LYS A 256 7.65 9.97 -5.73
CA LYS A 256 6.70 8.92 -5.33
C LYS A 256 6.29 8.15 -6.58
N GLY A 257 6.98 7.07 -6.87
CA GLY A 257 6.74 6.28 -8.08
C GLY A 257 7.94 5.46 -8.48
N LEU A 258 8.13 5.28 -9.79
CA LEU A 258 9.14 4.43 -10.38
C LEU A 258 9.98 5.19 -11.40
N ARG A 259 11.24 4.77 -11.56
CA ARG A 259 12.07 5.13 -12.69
C ARG A 259 12.58 3.86 -13.36
N ILE A 260 12.17 3.62 -14.60
CA ILE A 260 12.48 2.42 -15.36
C ILE A 260 13.51 2.76 -16.43
N TYR A 261 14.65 2.09 -16.40
CA TYR A 261 15.74 2.25 -17.36
C TYR A 261 15.65 1.16 -18.41
N LEU A 262 15.55 1.53 -19.69
CA LEU A 262 15.40 0.60 -20.79
C LEU A 262 16.72 0.35 -21.53
N ARG A 263 16.84 -0.83 -22.19
CA ARG A 263 18.04 -1.24 -22.93
C ARG A 263 18.37 -0.32 -24.11
N ASP A 264 17.37 0.33 -24.67
CA ASP A 264 17.53 1.29 -25.77
C ASP A 264 17.93 2.70 -25.32
N GLY A 265 18.19 2.88 -24.02
CA GLY A 265 18.60 4.14 -23.39
C GLY A 265 17.46 5.05 -22.98
N ARG A 266 16.20 4.72 -23.30
CA ARG A 266 15.06 5.48 -22.81
C ARG A 266 14.85 5.27 -21.31
N ILE A 267 14.28 6.29 -20.66
CA ILE A 267 13.90 6.25 -19.24
C ILE A 267 12.42 6.59 -19.14
N ILE A 268 11.68 5.78 -18.40
CA ILE A 268 10.33 6.08 -18.00
C ILE A 268 10.36 6.56 -16.56
N ASN A 269 9.89 7.77 -16.32
CA ASN A 269 9.83 8.35 -15.00
C ASN A 269 8.37 8.58 -14.62
N HIS A 270 7.94 7.89 -13.58
CA HIS A 270 6.64 8.09 -12.95
C HIS A 270 6.84 8.80 -11.62
N ASP A 271 6.07 9.86 -11.40
CA ASP A 271 6.06 10.61 -10.15
C ASP A 271 4.64 11.06 -9.82
N ARG A 272 4.28 10.99 -8.55
CA ARG A 272 3.03 11.56 -8.06
C ARG A 272 3.27 12.97 -7.54
N ARG A 273 2.59 13.94 -8.14
CA ARG A 273 2.66 15.36 -7.78
C ARG A 273 1.28 15.86 -7.41
N GLY A 274 1.06 16.07 -6.11
CA GLY A 274 -0.26 16.48 -5.61
C GLY A 274 -1.34 15.44 -5.92
N ALA A 275 -2.41 15.86 -6.62
CA ALA A 275 -3.56 15.02 -6.96
C ALA A 275 -3.45 14.36 -8.34
N GLU A 276 -2.29 14.36 -8.97
CA GLU A 276 -2.08 13.75 -10.29
C GLU A 276 -0.82 12.90 -10.35
N ASP A 277 -0.81 11.92 -11.25
CA ASP A 277 0.40 11.21 -11.64
C ASP A 277 1.00 11.86 -12.87
N VAL A 278 2.32 12.05 -12.84
CA VAL A 278 3.11 12.55 -13.96
C VAL A 278 3.96 11.42 -14.50
N LEU A 279 3.72 11.07 -15.75
CA LEU A 279 4.51 10.10 -16.50
C LEU A 279 5.35 10.81 -17.54
N GLU A 280 6.64 10.55 -17.53
CA GLU A 280 7.59 11.11 -18.49
C GLU A 280 8.32 9.98 -19.23
N LEU A 281 8.37 10.06 -20.56
CA LEU A 281 9.26 9.27 -21.39
C LEU A 281 10.42 10.17 -21.83
N ILE A 282 11.61 9.81 -21.40
CA ILE A 282 12.85 10.55 -21.67
C ILE A 282 13.67 9.74 -22.67
N ASN A 283 14.07 10.38 -23.77
CA ASN A 283 14.92 9.80 -24.80
C ASN A 283 15.97 10.84 -25.23
N GLY A 284 17.18 10.73 -24.67
CA GLY A 284 18.20 11.77 -24.81
C GLY A 284 17.68 13.13 -24.32
N ASP A 285 17.70 14.13 -25.21
CA ASP A 285 17.21 15.47 -24.91
C ASP A 285 15.68 15.64 -25.07
N THR A 286 14.99 14.62 -25.59
CA THR A 286 13.53 14.69 -25.79
C THR A 286 12.77 14.17 -24.57
N ARG A 287 11.65 14.84 -24.25
CA ARG A 287 10.76 14.46 -23.16
C ARG A 287 9.32 14.55 -23.61
N GLN A 288 8.60 13.46 -23.46
CA GLN A 288 7.15 13.41 -23.56
C GLN A 288 6.56 13.28 -22.15
N CYS A 289 5.48 14.01 -21.86
CA CYS A 289 4.88 14.06 -20.53
C CYS A 289 3.37 13.85 -20.62
N TRP A 290 2.85 13.00 -19.75
CA TRP A 290 1.41 12.77 -19.56
C TRP A 290 1.05 13.01 -18.09
N LYS A 291 -0.11 13.64 -17.88
CA LYS A 291 -0.69 13.85 -16.57
C LYS A 291 -1.95 13.01 -16.44
N ILE A 292 -2.06 12.27 -15.35
CA ILE A 292 -3.17 11.39 -15.06
C ILE A 292 -3.82 11.89 -13.78
N PRO A 293 -4.99 12.56 -13.88
CA PRO A 293 -5.66 13.11 -12.71
C PRO A 293 -6.30 11.99 -11.86
N GLY A 294 -6.57 12.30 -10.61
CA GLY A 294 -7.23 11.42 -9.66
C GLY A 294 -6.32 10.97 -8.53
N THR A 295 -6.94 10.58 -7.43
CA THR A 295 -6.21 10.02 -6.28
C THR A 295 -5.88 8.56 -6.51
N ILE A 296 -4.86 8.05 -5.79
CA ILE A 296 -4.52 6.64 -5.83
C ILE A 296 -5.67 5.74 -5.37
N TYR A 297 -6.49 6.22 -4.43
CA TYR A 297 -7.69 5.50 -3.98
C TYR A 297 -8.78 5.46 -5.05
N GLU A 298 -9.02 6.57 -5.77
CA GLU A 298 -9.97 6.59 -6.90
C GLU A 298 -9.60 5.52 -7.94
N HIS A 299 -8.33 5.49 -8.35
CA HIS A 299 -7.86 4.51 -9.33
C HIS A 299 -7.98 3.07 -8.80
N CYS A 300 -7.56 2.82 -7.58
CA CYS A 300 -7.61 1.48 -7.00
C CYS A 300 -9.03 0.96 -6.82
N LEU A 301 -9.94 1.78 -6.30
CA LEU A 301 -11.34 1.42 -6.13
C LEU A 301 -12.01 1.12 -7.48
N ALA A 302 -11.77 1.98 -8.49
CA ALA A 302 -12.35 1.83 -9.82
C ALA A 302 -11.83 0.58 -10.56
N GLU A 303 -10.52 0.32 -10.48
CA GLU A 303 -9.89 -0.75 -11.24
C GLU A 303 -10.00 -2.13 -10.58
N HIS A 304 -9.98 -2.18 -9.24
CA HIS A 304 -9.79 -3.44 -8.54
C HIS A 304 -10.95 -3.87 -7.64
N ILE A 305 -11.82 -2.95 -7.17
CA ILE A 305 -12.75 -3.25 -6.09
C ILE A 305 -14.21 -3.01 -6.49
N LEU A 306 -14.56 -1.81 -6.92
CA LEU A 306 -15.96 -1.39 -7.11
C LEU A 306 -16.38 -1.28 -8.57
N GLY A 307 -15.44 -1.25 -9.52
CA GLY A 307 -15.73 -1.14 -10.94
C GLY A 307 -16.25 -2.44 -11.55
N VAL A 308 -16.81 -2.34 -12.76
CA VAL A 308 -17.23 -3.51 -13.55
C VAL A 308 -16.09 -4.47 -13.87
N ASN A 309 -14.85 -4.00 -13.73
CA ASN A 309 -13.63 -4.79 -13.88
C ASN A 309 -12.99 -5.16 -12.54
N SER A 310 -13.74 -5.12 -11.43
CA SER A 310 -13.21 -5.48 -10.12
C SER A 310 -12.57 -6.88 -10.15
N LEU A 311 -11.57 -7.10 -9.33
CA LEU A 311 -10.92 -8.40 -9.23
C LEU A 311 -11.91 -9.51 -8.84
N PHE A 312 -12.87 -9.20 -7.97
CA PHE A 312 -13.91 -10.14 -7.55
C PHE A 312 -14.84 -10.58 -8.68
N GLU A 313 -15.08 -9.73 -9.69
CA GLU A 313 -15.95 -10.05 -10.84
C GLU A 313 -15.19 -10.77 -11.96
N ARG A 314 -13.91 -10.40 -12.19
CA ARG A 314 -13.14 -10.91 -13.33
C ARG A 314 -12.66 -12.34 -13.14
N ASP A 315 -12.06 -12.62 -12.02
CA ASP A 315 -11.44 -13.92 -11.73
C ASP A 315 -11.20 -14.09 -10.22
N PRO A 316 -11.97 -14.95 -9.52
CA PRO A 316 -11.74 -15.23 -8.11
C PRO A 316 -10.33 -15.76 -7.79
N HIS A 317 -9.68 -16.42 -8.75
CA HIS A 317 -8.30 -16.85 -8.59
C HIS A 317 -7.32 -15.67 -8.60
N GLU A 318 -7.64 -14.58 -9.33
CA GLU A 318 -6.79 -13.36 -9.28
C GLU A 318 -6.89 -12.65 -7.94
N VAL A 319 -8.03 -12.66 -7.26
CA VAL A 319 -8.17 -12.16 -5.88
C VAL A 319 -7.17 -12.88 -4.97
N SER A 320 -7.20 -14.22 -4.98
CA SER A 320 -6.29 -15.02 -4.14
C SER A 320 -4.83 -14.85 -4.52
N ARG A 321 -4.49 -14.77 -5.81
CA ARG A 321 -3.12 -14.52 -6.29
C ARG A 321 -2.62 -13.12 -5.87
N THR A 322 -3.46 -12.10 -5.99
CA THR A 322 -3.13 -10.73 -5.56
C THR A 322 -2.87 -10.69 -4.07
N THR A 323 -3.73 -11.30 -3.27
CA THR A 323 -3.56 -11.38 -1.82
C THR A 323 -2.28 -12.12 -1.44
N ARG A 324 -1.97 -13.24 -2.10
CA ARG A 324 -0.71 -13.97 -1.88
C ARG A 324 0.50 -13.07 -2.12
N ARG A 325 0.52 -12.32 -3.23
CA ARG A 325 1.63 -11.39 -3.52
C ARG A 325 1.82 -10.35 -2.42
N ARG A 326 0.73 -9.78 -1.91
CA ARG A 326 0.79 -8.80 -0.80
C ARG A 326 1.31 -9.42 0.50
N ILE A 327 0.93 -10.68 0.79
CA ILE A 327 1.44 -11.43 1.95
C ILE A 327 2.95 -11.68 1.79
N GLU A 328 3.40 -12.12 0.63
CA GLU A 328 4.82 -12.37 0.35
C GLU A 328 5.66 -11.10 0.48
N GLU A 329 5.16 -9.97 -0.01
CA GLU A 329 5.82 -8.66 0.14
C GLU A 329 5.95 -8.25 1.60
N VAL A 330 4.86 -8.33 2.36
CA VAL A 330 4.86 -8.02 3.79
C VAL A 330 5.80 -8.95 4.55
N THR A 331 5.78 -10.25 4.24
CA THR A 331 6.67 -11.25 4.87
C THR A 331 8.14 -10.90 4.61
N LEU A 332 8.48 -10.54 3.37
CA LEU A 332 9.84 -10.12 3.02
C LEU A 332 10.26 -8.86 3.78
N LEU A 333 9.40 -7.84 3.83
CA LEU A 333 9.71 -6.57 4.51
C LEU A 333 9.89 -6.77 6.03
N LEU A 334 9.06 -7.60 6.66
CA LEU A 334 9.19 -7.97 8.07
C LEU A 334 10.50 -8.75 8.33
N ALA A 335 10.86 -9.66 7.44
CA ALA A 335 12.14 -10.38 7.54
C ALA A 335 13.34 -9.43 7.40
N LEU A 336 13.27 -8.43 6.52
CA LEU A 336 14.30 -7.39 6.38
C LEU A 336 14.43 -6.55 7.65
N GLN A 337 13.33 -6.16 8.29
CA GLN A 337 13.34 -5.46 9.57
C GLN A 337 13.97 -6.31 10.70
N GLN A 338 13.69 -7.62 10.70
CA GLN A 338 14.27 -8.54 11.65
C GLN A 338 15.79 -8.72 11.43
N GLN A 339 16.23 -8.90 10.18
CA GLN A 339 17.64 -8.99 9.82
C GLN A 339 18.42 -7.73 10.17
N LEU A 340 17.83 -6.56 9.96
CA LEU A 340 18.42 -5.26 10.32
C LEU A 340 18.77 -5.20 11.81
N ARG A 341 17.90 -5.73 12.66
CA ARG A 341 18.05 -5.68 14.12
C ARG A 341 18.83 -6.86 14.70
N GLY A 342 19.06 -7.88 13.90
CA GLY A 342 19.70 -9.14 14.34
C GLY A 342 18.75 -10.09 15.07
N PRO A 343 19.20 -11.31 15.36
CA PRO A 343 18.40 -12.26 16.13
C PRO A 343 18.18 -11.71 17.54
N HIS A 344 17.01 -12.00 18.07
CA HIS A 344 16.67 -11.76 19.50
C HIS A 344 17.39 -12.75 20.37
#